data_69430a6a5a75793c7a0a8cfbf2d521d1
#
_entry.id   69430a6a5a75793c7a0a8cfbf2d521d1
#
_cell.length_a   1.000
_cell.length_b   1.000
_cell.length_c   1.000
_cell.angle_alpha   90.00
_cell.angle_beta   90.00
_cell.angle_gamma   90.00
#
_symmetry.space_group_name_H-M   'P 1'
#
loop_
_entity.id
_entity.type
_entity.pdbx_description
1 polymer ?
#
loop_
_entity_poly.entity_id
_entity_poly.type
_entity_poly.pdbx_seq_one_letter_code
_entity_poly.pdbx_strand_id
1 'polypeptide(L)'
;MVLAEELNFRRAAERLFITQPPLSRQIRQLEEALGAPLLLRQRSGPERGVHLTTEGHWLLPRIRQLLLQVDTMLQGFGDLHPHAGMSLDTGRLSDKAAALGSRIQKEGRVPSSPNHFGRAVLNSTGSAERKGAANNTPFRLGMTPAIDTAQFSGAEAVLHEKHPRLQLETVLQGTPQLIRSVLRGRLDAAIISLPARTEGLVVTELHEEALWACLASQHPLARRRRLSLQDIGHESLFWFARRQNPVYYDHCQKIFAQQRFSPPRLPEPEDQAVLLAQVADGLGVALVPASLRSTRRRGVVFRPLVEGDALCIRVALARRSGGYSRAVSRTMASLLNALRPA
;
A
#
# COMPACT_ATOMS: atom_id res chain seq x y z
N MET A 1 -1.48 2.28 -20.35
CA MET A 1 -1.86 0.85 -20.39
C MET A 1 -1.95 0.36 -21.84
N VAL A 2 -2.97 0.72 -22.58
CA VAL A 2 -3.21 0.21 -23.94
C VAL A 2 -1.99 0.30 -24.88
N LEU A 3 -1.24 1.42 -24.85
CA LEU A 3 -0.02 1.56 -25.66
C LEU A 3 1.10 0.59 -25.23
N ALA A 4 1.20 0.26 -23.96
CA ALA A 4 2.19 -0.71 -23.46
C ALA A 4 1.81 -2.17 -23.81
N GLU A 5 0.55 -2.45 -24.05
CA GLU A 5 0.06 -3.74 -24.54
C GLU A 5 0.21 -3.88 -26.04
N GLU A 6 -0.12 -2.84 -26.79
CA GLU A 6 -0.08 -2.87 -28.25
C GLU A 6 1.35 -2.67 -28.81
N LEU A 7 2.22 -1.99 -28.07
CA LEU A 7 3.57 -1.56 -28.50
C LEU A 7 3.57 -0.89 -29.90
N ASN A 8 2.43 -0.30 -30.24
CA ASN A 8 2.16 0.33 -31.53
C ASN A 8 1.20 1.52 -31.35
N PHE A 9 1.66 2.72 -31.63
CA PHE A 9 0.87 3.95 -31.44
C PHE A 9 -0.41 3.99 -32.27
N ARG A 10 -0.39 3.44 -33.50
CA ARG A 10 -1.56 3.43 -34.37
C ARG A 10 -2.62 2.45 -33.83
N ARG A 11 -2.22 1.21 -33.52
CA ARG A 11 -3.14 0.19 -32.95
C ARG A 11 -3.69 0.62 -31.59
N ALA A 12 -2.85 1.21 -30.76
CA ALA A 12 -3.28 1.73 -29.47
C ALA A 12 -4.29 2.89 -29.62
N ALA A 13 -4.07 3.79 -30.60
CA ALA A 13 -5.00 4.88 -30.88
C ALA A 13 -6.34 4.34 -31.42
N GLU A 14 -6.32 3.38 -32.35
CA GLU A 14 -7.49 2.69 -32.87
C GLU A 14 -8.30 2.02 -31.72
N ARG A 15 -7.62 1.31 -30.84
CA ARG A 15 -8.25 0.63 -29.67
C ARG A 15 -8.84 1.62 -28.65
N LEU A 16 -8.28 2.84 -28.57
CA LEU A 16 -8.77 3.92 -27.71
C LEU A 16 -9.80 4.82 -28.39
N PHE A 17 -10.17 4.54 -29.64
CA PHE A 17 -11.07 5.36 -30.47
C PHE A 17 -10.63 6.83 -30.58
N ILE A 18 -9.31 7.07 -30.66
CA ILE A 18 -8.70 8.38 -30.85
C ILE A 18 -7.73 8.36 -32.02
N THR A 19 -7.28 9.53 -32.48
CA THR A 19 -6.22 9.61 -33.47
C THR A 19 -4.84 9.51 -32.81
N GLN A 20 -3.81 9.12 -33.61
CA GLN A 20 -2.45 8.95 -33.09
C GLN A 20 -1.80 10.23 -32.52
N PRO A 21 -2.02 11.45 -33.10
CA PRO A 21 -1.39 12.67 -32.58
C PRO A 21 -1.71 13.01 -31.14
N PRO A 22 -2.99 12.99 -30.67
CA PRO A 22 -3.31 13.23 -29.27
C PRO A 22 -2.69 12.19 -28.33
N LEU A 23 -2.69 10.90 -28.72
CA LEU A 23 -2.06 9.85 -27.92
C LEU A 23 -0.56 10.12 -27.74
N SER A 24 0.14 10.46 -28.83
CA SER A 24 1.57 10.78 -28.80
C SER A 24 1.87 12.01 -27.93
N ARG A 25 0.99 13.01 -27.92
CA ARG A 25 1.13 14.21 -27.07
C ARG A 25 0.95 13.88 -25.61
N GLN A 26 -0.09 13.10 -25.26
CA GLN A 26 -0.34 12.69 -23.88
C GLN A 26 0.80 11.85 -23.30
N ILE A 27 1.35 10.92 -24.07
CA ILE A 27 2.51 10.12 -23.63
C ILE A 27 3.71 11.03 -23.40
N ARG A 28 4.01 11.99 -24.31
CA ARG A 28 5.12 12.92 -24.14
C ARG A 28 4.93 13.78 -22.88
N GLN A 29 3.74 14.30 -22.63
CA GLN A 29 3.44 15.07 -21.43
C GLN A 29 3.64 14.25 -20.16
N LEU A 30 3.27 12.96 -20.19
CA LEU A 30 3.51 12.05 -19.06
C LEU A 30 5.01 11.82 -18.82
N GLU A 31 5.79 11.59 -19.89
CA GLU A 31 7.25 11.42 -19.83
C GLU A 31 7.94 12.70 -19.33
N GLU A 32 7.51 13.87 -19.77
CA GLU A 32 8.00 15.18 -19.29
C GLU A 32 7.67 15.39 -17.81
N ALA A 33 6.45 15.06 -17.37
CA ALA A 33 6.04 15.17 -15.97
C ALA A 33 6.82 14.22 -15.04
N LEU A 34 7.21 13.05 -15.55
CA LEU A 34 7.98 12.05 -14.80
C LEU A 34 9.50 12.27 -14.90
N GLY A 35 9.95 13.13 -15.83
CA GLY A 35 11.37 13.41 -16.08
C GLY A 35 12.14 12.23 -16.70
N ALA A 36 11.43 11.23 -17.26
CA ALA A 36 12.04 10.05 -17.85
C ALA A 36 11.21 9.50 -19.03
N PRO A 37 11.85 9.02 -20.13
CA PRO A 37 11.17 8.37 -21.23
C PRO A 37 10.65 7.01 -20.78
N LEU A 38 9.40 6.68 -21.13
CA LEU A 38 8.76 5.40 -20.82
C LEU A 38 8.79 4.45 -22.02
N LEU A 39 8.94 5.01 -23.22
CA LEU A 39 8.91 4.28 -24.49
C LEU A 39 10.09 4.65 -25.40
N LEU A 40 10.72 3.66 -25.95
CA LEU A 40 11.74 3.80 -27.01
C LEU A 40 11.11 3.55 -28.38
N ARG A 41 11.42 4.39 -29.35
CA ARG A 41 11.04 4.20 -30.75
C ARG A 41 12.28 3.86 -31.57
N GLN A 42 12.42 2.62 -31.93
CA GLN A 42 13.52 2.16 -32.77
C GLN A 42 13.09 2.18 -34.24
N ARG A 43 13.70 3.05 -35.04
CA ARG A 43 13.34 3.27 -36.47
C ARG A 43 14.01 2.31 -37.43
N SER A 44 15.12 1.70 -37.02
CA SER A 44 15.95 0.78 -37.83
C SER A 44 16.57 -0.31 -36.99
N GLY A 45 16.88 -1.47 -37.60
CA GLY A 45 17.48 -2.62 -36.94
C GLY A 45 16.51 -3.78 -36.70
N PRO A 46 17.01 -4.92 -36.19
CA PRO A 46 16.20 -6.14 -35.95
C PRO A 46 15.08 -5.95 -34.94
N GLU A 47 15.18 -4.95 -34.06
CA GLU A 47 14.16 -4.61 -33.05
C GLU A 47 13.35 -3.37 -33.44
N ARG A 48 13.01 -3.21 -34.73
CA ARG A 48 12.19 -2.10 -35.20
C ARG A 48 10.81 -2.11 -34.54
N GLY A 49 10.47 -1.03 -33.80
CA GLY A 49 9.18 -0.92 -33.13
C GLY A 49 9.18 0.04 -31.95
N VAL A 50 8.16 -0.09 -31.13
CA VAL A 50 8.01 0.63 -29.84
C VAL A 50 8.27 -0.38 -28.72
N HIS A 51 9.18 -0.03 -27.83
CA HIS A 51 9.55 -0.87 -26.68
C HIS A 51 9.43 -0.06 -25.39
N LEU A 52 9.17 -0.71 -24.27
CA LEU A 52 9.23 -0.05 -22.97
C LEU A 52 10.69 0.19 -22.57
N THR A 53 10.97 1.33 -21.96
CA THR A 53 12.24 1.59 -21.27
C THR A 53 12.28 0.81 -19.94
N THR A 54 13.42 0.81 -19.25
CA THR A 54 13.54 0.30 -17.88
C THR A 54 12.54 0.97 -16.95
N GLU A 55 12.38 2.30 -17.08
CA GLU A 55 11.43 3.12 -16.35
C GLU A 55 9.97 2.75 -16.71
N GLY A 56 9.70 2.49 -17.99
CA GLY A 56 8.41 2.02 -18.48
C GLY A 56 8.04 0.65 -17.92
N HIS A 57 8.98 -0.30 -17.90
CA HIS A 57 8.81 -1.61 -17.27
C HIS A 57 8.59 -1.50 -15.76
N TRP A 58 9.27 -0.57 -15.10
CA TRP A 58 9.09 -0.33 -13.67
C TRP A 58 7.73 0.32 -13.35
N LEU A 59 7.28 1.24 -14.18
CA LEU A 59 6.06 2.03 -13.95
C LEU A 59 4.78 1.26 -14.30
N LEU A 60 4.78 0.45 -15.37
CA LEU A 60 3.59 -0.23 -15.90
C LEU A 60 2.84 -1.07 -14.86
N PRO A 61 3.47 -1.95 -14.08
CA PRO A 61 2.75 -2.74 -13.05
C PRO A 61 2.17 -1.86 -11.95
N ARG A 62 2.82 -0.74 -11.63
CA ARG A 62 2.33 0.22 -10.61
C ARG A 62 1.09 0.97 -11.06
N ILE A 63 1.04 1.37 -12.32
CA ILE A 63 -0.17 1.98 -12.91
C ILE A 63 -1.32 0.96 -12.94
N ARG A 64 -1.05 -0.30 -13.31
CA ARG A 64 -2.07 -1.37 -13.27
C ARG A 64 -2.66 -1.51 -11.88
N GLN A 65 -1.82 -1.51 -10.87
CA GLN A 65 -2.23 -1.61 -9.48
C GLN A 65 -3.10 -0.42 -9.05
N LEU A 66 -2.72 0.80 -9.38
CA LEU A 66 -3.51 2.01 -9.08
C LEU A 66 -4.89 1.96 -9.74
N LEU A 67 -4.97 1.52 -10.99
CA LEU A 67 -6.25 1.39 -11.70
C LEU A 67 -7.15 0.33 -11.05
N LEU A 68 -6.60 -0.81 -10.62
CA LEU A 68 -7.34 -1.83 -9.88
C LEU A 68 -7.85 -1.31 -8.53
N GLN A 69 -7.08 -0.49 -7.82
CA GLN A 69 -7.53 0.14 -6.58
C GLN A 69 -8.70 1.11 -6.83
N VAL A 70 -8.61 1.93 -7.89
CA VAL A 70 -9.71 2.81 -8.30
C VAL A 70 -10.96 2.01 -8.64
N ASP A 71 -10.84 0.94 -9.41
CA ASP A 71 -11.98 0.07 -9.76
C ASP A 71 -12.61 -0.56 -8.52
N THR A 72 -11.79 -1.01 -7.56
CA THR A 72 -12.27 -1.58 -6.28
C THR A 72 -13.02 -0.53 -5.44
N MET A 73 -12.50 0.71 -5.39
CA MET A 73 -13.17 1.81 -4.71
C MET A 73 -14.52 2.16 -5.36
N LEU A 74 -14.57 2.18 -6.69
CA LEU A 74 -15.79 2.48 -7.44
C LEU A 74 -16.83 1.38 -7.27
N GLN A 75 -16.43 0.12 -7.25
CA GLN A 75 -17.32 -1.02 -6.97
C GLN A 75 -17.87 -0.95 -5.56
N GLY A 76 -17.03 -0.73 -4.55
CA GLY A 76 -17.46 -0.58 -3.16
C GLY A 76 -18.41 0.62 -2.96
N PHE A 77 -18.21 1.70 -3.70
CA PHE A 77 -19.14 2.86 -3.69
C PHE A 77 -20.47 2.53 -4.38
N GLY A 78 -20.45 1.73 -5.46
CA GLY A 78 -21.66 1.24 -6.13
C GLY A 78 -22.50 0.33 -5.24
N ASP A 79 -21.86 -0.51 -4.43
CA ASP A 79 -22.54 -1.41 -3.48
C ASP A 79 -23.21 -0.64 -2.33
N LEU A 80 -22.66 0.51 -1.93
CA LEU A 80 -23.24 1.40 -0.91
C LEU A 80 -24.43 2.21 -1.44
N HIS A 81 -24.54 2.40 -2.76
CA HIS A 81 -25.58 3.20 -3.40
C HIS A 81 -26.23 2.46 -4.59
N PRO A 82 -27.00 1.38 -4.35
CA PRO A 82 -27.56 0.54 -5.42
C PRO A 82 -28.56 1.27 -6.35
N HIS A 83 -29.00 2.49 -6.00
CA HIS A 83 -29.89 3.30 -6.82
C HIS A 83 -29.21 4.41 -7.64
N ALA A 84 -27.90 4.62 -7.47
CA ALA A 84 -27.12 5.47 -8.35
C ALA A 84 -26.66 4.61 -9.53
N GLY A 85 -27.47 4.46 -10.56
CA GLY A 85 -27.21 3.63 -11.76
C GLY A 85 -25.95 4.05 -12.54
N MET A 86 -24.80 3.92 -11.92
CA MET A 86 -23.47 4.17 -12.46
C MET A 86 -22.74 2.84 -12.62
N SER A 87 -23.18 2.06 -13.61
CA SER A 87 -22.32 1.04 -14.23
C SER A 87 -21.22 1.81 -14.96
N LEU A 88 -20.07 1.96 -14.32
CA LEU A 88 -18.88 2.47 -14.97
C LEU A 88 -18.22 1.32 -15.74
N ASP A 89 -18.64 1.19 -17.00
CA ASP A 89 -17.89 0.44 -17.99
C ASP A 89 -16.48 1.05 -18.09
N THR A 90 -15.44 0.30 -17.74
CA THR A 90 -14.03 0.74 -17.78
C THR A 90 -13.60 1.23 -19.16
N GLY A 91 -14.33 0.89 -20.23
CA GLY A 91 -14.23 1.52 -21.55
C GLY A 91 -14.59 3.01 -21.57
N ARG A 92 -15.46 3.50 -20.65
CA ARG A 92 -15.94 4.89 -20.62
C ARG A 92 -15.08 5.87 -19.84
N LEU A 93 -14.15 5.43 -19.01
CA LEU A 93 -13.15 6.33 -18.40
C LEU A 93 -12.17 6.86 -19.46
N SER A 94 -11.90 6.04 -20.48
CA SER A 94 -11.17 6.47 -21.69
C SER A 94 -11.93 7.56 -22.46
N ASP A 95 -13.27 7.43 -22.58
CA ASP A 95 -14.10 8.37 -23.33
C ASP A 95 -14.30 9.72 -22.60
N LYS A 96 -14.39 9.73 -21.28
CA LYS A 96 -14.49 10.95 -20.49
C LYS A 96 -13.18 11.72 -20.43
N ALA A 97 -12.05 11.06 -20.42
CA ALA A 97 -10.74 11.71 -20.53
C ALA A 97 -10.57 12.37 -21.91
N ALA A 98 -11.10 11.75 -22.99
CA ALA A 98 -11.14 12.31 -24.32
C ALA A 98 -12.10 13.52 -24.42
N ALA A 99 -13.27 13.46 -23.78
CA ALA A 99 -14.26 14.54 -23.73
C ALA A 99 -13.78 15.76 -22.92
N LEU A 100 -13.01 15.55 -21.84
CA LEU A 100 -12.40 16.65 -21.09
C LEU A 100 -11.30 17.36 -21.92
N GLY A 101 -10.53 16.61 -22.69
CA GLY A 101 -9.52 17.14 -23.61
C GLY A 101 -10.12 18.03 -24.71
N SER A 102 -11.31 17.70 -25.23
CA SER A 102 -12.00 18.46 -26.27
C SER A 102 -12.66 19.75 -25.73
N ARG A 103 -13.03 19.79 -24.45
CA ARG A 103 -13.59 20.97 -23.79
C ARG A 103 -12.54 22.04 -23.50
N ILE A 104 -11.33 21.63 -23.15
CA ILE A 104 -10.18 22.53 -22.92
C ILE A 104 -9.69 23.18 -24.23
N GLN A 105 -9.94 22.57 -25.38
CA GLN A 105 -9.59 23.13 -26.68
C GLN A 105 -10.54 24.24 -27.21
N LYS A 106 -11.76 24.35 -26.64
CA LYS A 106 -12.75 25.38 -27.04
C LYS A 106 -12.67 26.67 -26.21
N GLU A 107 -12.05 26.65 -25.05
CA GLU A 107 -11.85 27.84 -24.23
C GLU A 107 -10.39 28.24 -24.22
N GLY A 108 -9.94 28.78 -25.34
CA GLY A 108 -8.60 29.35 -25.53
C GLY A 108 -8.42 30.63 -24.75
N ARG A 109 -7.95 30.57 -23.55
CA ARG A 109 -7.15 31.61 -22.88
C ARG A 109 -6.45 30.99 -21.64
N VAL A 110 -5.16 30.76 -21.79
CA VAL A 110 -4.26 30.43 -20.68
C VAL A 110 -3.65 31.73 -20.18
N PRO A 111 -3.82 32.12 -18.92
CA PRO A 111 -2.92 33.08 -18.28
C PRO A 111 -1.61 32.36 -17.93
N SER A 112 -0.53 32.82 -18.51
CA SER A 112 0.83 32.47 -18.12
C SER A 112 1.11 32.94 -16.69
N SER A 113 1.41 32.02 -15.79
CA SER A 113 2.31 32.23 -14.65
C SER A 113 2.66 30.94 -13.91
N PRO A 114 3.84 30.86 -13.27
CA PRO A 114 4.63 29.66 -13.17
C PRO A 114 4.54 28.95 -11.80
N ASN A 115 4.90 27.66 -11.84
CA ASN A 115 5.45 26.89 -10.71
C ASN A 115 4.78 27.00 -9.34
N HIS A 116 3.87 26.08 -9.03
CA HIS A 116 3.68 25.63 -7.65
C HIS A 116 3.15 24.18 -7.58
N PHE A 117 3.98 23.22 -7.96
CA PHE A 117 3.85 21.86 -7.46
C PHE A 117 5.20 21.41 -6.92
N GLY A 118 5.35 21.61 -5.64
CA GLY A 118 6.53 21.17 -4.93
C GLY A 118 6.79 22.04 -3.73
N ARG A 119 6.16 21.72 -2.61
CA ARG A 119 6.55 22.18 -1.27
C ARG A 119 5.38 22.69 -0.44
N ALA A 120 4.62 21.80 0.08
CA ALA A 120 3.72 22.08 1.21
C ALA A 120 4.06 21.13 2.35
N VAL A 121 5.31 21.18 2.82
CA VAL A 121 5.69 20.80 4.18
C VAL A 121 6.83 21.72 4.58
N LEU A 122 6.69 22.36 5.74
CA LEU A 122 7.61 23.24 6.44
C LEU A 122 7.46 24.72 6.10
N ASN A 123 6.70 25.42 6.94
CA ASN A 123 7.11 26.50 7.83
C ASN A 123 5.88 27.23 8.36
N SER A 124 5.60 27.11 9.62
CA SER A 124 4.91 28.15 10.38
C SER A 124 5.39 28.15 11.82
N THR A 125 6.55 28.75 12.04
CA THR A 125 6.78 29.56 13.22
C THR A 125 6.10 30.88 12.95
N GLY A 126 5.06 31.18 13.71
CA GLY A 126 4.33 32.44 13.60
C GLY A 126 3.17 32.45 14.56
N SER A 127 3.45 32.90 15.79
CA SER A 127 2.45 33.28 16.80
C SER A 127 1.46 34.28 16.20
N ALA A 128 0.21 33.87 15.99
CA ALA A 128 -0.91 34.79 15.89
C ALA A 128 -2.13 34.14 16.53
N GLU A 129 -2.52 34.71 17.65
CA GLU A 129 -3.76 34.43 18.33
C GLU A 129 -4.95 34.57 17.37
N ARG A 130 -5.58 33.44 17.02
CA ARG A 130 -6.94 33.42 16.47
C ARG A 130 -7.86 32.81 17.51
N LYS A 131 -8.48 33.69 18.30
CA LYS A 131 -9.69 33.38 19.06
C LYS A 131 -10.79 32.97 18.07
N GLY A 132 -11.31 31.72 18.20
CA GLY A 132 -12.59 31.33 17.60
C GLY A 132 -12.58 30.24 16.52
N ALA A 133 -11.55 29.39 16.39
CA ALA A 133 -11.65 28.16 15.60
C ALA A 133 -11.79 26.96 16.55
N ALA A 134 -12.86 26.18 16.39
CA ALA A 134 -13.05 24.93 17.11
C ALA A 134 -11.80 24.06 16.92
N ASN A 135 -11.07 23.78 18.01
CA ASN A 135 -9.81 23.02 18.01
C ASN A 135 -10.04 21.58 17.51
N ASN A 136 -9.94 21.41 16.20
CA ASN A 136 -9.88 20.11 15.56
C ASN A 136 -8.40 19.68 15.59
N THR A 137 -7.99 18.99 16.66
CA THR A 137 -6.60 18.57 16.81
C THR A 137 -6.43 17.26 16.06
N PRO A 138 -5.60 17.19 15.00
CA PRO A 138 -5.35 15.93 14.31
C PRO A 138 -4.62 14.97 15.24
N PHE A 139 -4.97 13.69 15.19
CA PHE A 139 -4.24 12.60 15.80
C PHE A 139 -3.56 11.78 14.70
N ARG A 140 -2.26 11.75 14.69
CA ARG A 140 -1.45 11.13 13.65
C ARG A 140 -0.97 9.76 14.10
N LEU A 141 -1.52 8.72 13.47
CA LEU A 141 -1.24 7.32 13.76
C LEU A 141 -0.45 6.69 12.61
N GLY A 142 0.73 6.16 12.91
CA GLY A 142 1.47 5.33 11.97
C GLY A 142 1.10 3.86 12.09
N MET A 143 1.10 3.11 10.99
CA MET A 143 0.93 1.65 10.99
C MET A 143 1.95 0.99 10.08
N THR A 144 2.46 -0.18 10.50
CA THR A 144 3.33 -0.99 9.65
C THR A 144 2.51 -1.81 8.66
N PRO A 145 2.94 -1.95 7.39
CA PRO A 145 2.26 -2.83 6.43
C PRO A 145 2.39 -4.32 6.77
N ALA A 146 3.22 -4.69 7.75
CA ALA A 146 3.42 -6.08 8.17
C ALA A 146 2.23 -6.68 8.94
N ILE A 147 1.17 -5.92 9.21
CA ILE A 147 -0.02 -6.33 9.94
C ILE A 147 -1.27 -6.05 9.13
N ASP A 148 -2.34 -6.81 9.38
CA ASP A 148 -3.63 -6.54 8.78
C ASP A 148 -4.26 -5.30 9.43
N THR A 149 -4.34 -4.20 8.67
CA THR A 149 -4.92 -2.93 9.15
C THR A 149 -6.42 -3.02 9.42
N ALA A 150 -7.12 -3.98 8.82
CA ALA A 150 -8.55 -4.19 9.04
C ALA A 150 -8.88 -4.54 10.51
N GLN A 151 -7.93 -5.10 11.25
CA GLN A 151 -8.08 -5.38 12.69
C GLN A 151 -8.33 -4.11 13.52
N PHE A 152 -7.90 -2.96 13.02
CA PHE A 152 -7.98 -1.69 13.74
C PHE A 152 -9.24 -0.87 13.40
N SER A 153 -10.06 -1.33 12.45
CA SER A 153 -11.31 -0.65 12.05
C SER A 153 -12.29 -0.50 13.23
N GLY A 154 -12.37 -1.48 14.11
CA GLY A 154 -13.18 -1.39 15.34
C GLY A 154 -12.66 -0.31 16.31
N ALA A 155 -11.34 -0.20 16.46
CA ALA A 155 -10.74 0.84 17.30
C ALA A 155 -10.94 2.23 16.71
N GLU A 156 -10.90 2.37 15.39
CA GLU A 156 -11.19 3.61 14.68
C GLU A 156 -12.64 4.05 14.89
N ALA A 157 -13.61 3.14 14.79
CA ALA A 157 -15.01 3.40 15.08
C ALA A 157 -15.23 3.90 16.52
N VAL A 158 -14.61 3.23 17.51
CA VAL A 158 -14.66 3.64 18.93
C VAL A 158 -14.03 5.01 19.14
N LEU A 159 -12.95 5.33 18.42
CA LEU A 159 -12.33 6.65 18.50
C LEU A 159 -13.26 7.74 17.96
N HIS A 160 -13.90 7.52 16.82
CA HIS A 160 -14.85 8.47 16.24
C HIS A 160 -16.08 8.68 17.15
N GLU A 161 -16.58 7.62 17.76
CA GLU A 161 -17.70 7.71 18.72
C GLU A 161 -17.34 8.56 19.95
N LYS A 162 -16.18 8.28 20.58
CA LYS A 162 -15.73 8.98 21.80
C LYS A 162 -15.18 10.38 21.53
N HIS A 163 -14.71 10.63 20.33
CA HIS A 163 -14.09 11.87 19.89
C HIS A 163 -14.64 12.35 18.54
N PRO A 164 -15.91 12.80 18.45
CA PRO A 164 -16.57 13.13 17.18
C PRO A 164 -15.86 14.23 16.35
N ARG A 165 -15.00 15.02 16.98
CA ARG A 165 -14.21 16.07 16.33
C ARG A 165 -12.77 15.66 16.04
N LEU A 166 -12.44 14.40 16.23
CA LEU A 166 -11.09 13.88 15.95
C LEU A 166 -10.88 13.81 14.45
N GLN A 167 -9.77 14.37 14.00
CA GLN A 167 -9.21 14.09 12.67
C GLN A 167 -8.13 13.02 12.84
N LEU A 168 -8.43 11.79 12.45
CA LEU A 168 -7.48 10.71 12.45
C LEU A 168 -6.72 10.72 11.11
N GLU A 169 -5.41 10.97 11.19
CA GLU A 169 -4.52 10.87 10.03
C GLU A 169 -3.69 9.61 10.15
N THR A 170 -3.81 8.71 9.18
CA THR A 170 -3.06 7.45 9.18
C THR A 170 -1.98 7.43 8.11
N VAL A 171 -0.81 6.85 8.42
CA VAL A 171 0.27 6.65 7.46
C VAL A 171 0.81 5.23 7.55
N LEU A 172 1.10 4.61 6.39
CA LEU A 172 1.74 3.30 6.29
C LEU A 172 3.23 3.46 6.02
N GLN A 173 4.07 2.96 6.92
CA GLN A 173 5.53 3.00 6.79
C GLN A 173 6.16 1.80 7.49
N GLY A 174 7.39 1.45 7.10
CA GLY A 174 8.17 0.43 7.81
C GLY A 174 8.44 0.82 9.27
N THR A 175 8.52 -0.18 10.16
CA THR A 175 8.70 0.01 11.60
C THR A 175 9.81 1.02 11.98
N PRO A 176 11.03 1.02 11.36
CA PRO A 176 12.06 1.99 11.71
C PRO A 176 11.68 3.45 11.38
N GLN A 177 10.94 3.68 10.28
CA GLN A 177 10.48 5.01 9.92
C GLN A 177 9.41 5.51 10.89
N LEU A 178 8.48 4.63 11.27
CA LEU A 178 7.44 4.92 12.26
C LEU A 178 8.05 5.33 13.60
N ILE A 179 9.00 4.54 14.11
CA ILE A 179 9.71 4.81 15.36
C ILE A 179 10.38 6.21 15.31
N ARG A 180 11.12 6.51 14.23
CA ARG A 180 11.73 7.83 14.06
C ARG A 180 10.71 8.96 13.99
N SER A 181 9.56 8.72 13.35
CA SER A 181 8.50 9.72 13.23
C SER A 181 7.81 10.01 14.56
N VAL A 182 7.61 8.99 15.40
CA VAL A 182 7.09 9.14 16.77
C VAL A 182 8.09 9.90 17.65
N LEU A 183 9.37 9.50 17.64
CA LEU A 183 10.43 10.16 18.42
C LEU A 183 10.54 11.65 18.07
N ARG A 184 10.41 12.00 16.78
CA ARG A 184 10.46 13.40 16.30
C ARG A 184 9.15 14.16 16.47
N GLY A 185 8.09 13.54 17.02
CA GLY A 185 6.77 14.16 17.20
C GLY A 185 6.00 14.42 15.89
N ARG A 186 6.40 13.81 14.79
CA ARG A 186 5.66 13.84 13.51
C ARG A 186 4.42 12.96 13.57
N LEU A 187 4.48 11.88 14.35
CA LEU A 187 3.36 11.00 14.69
C LEU A 187 3.13 11.07 16.20
N ASP A 188 1.87 10.90 16.59
CA ASP A 188 1.48 10.84 17.99
C ASP A 188 1.66 9.44 18.55
N ALA A 189 1.37 8.42 17.74
CA ALA A 189 1.62 7.01 18.03
C ALA A 189 1.90 6.23 16.76
N ALA A 190 2.40 5.01 16.94
CA ALA A 190 2.51 4.06 15.83
C ALA A 190 2.22 2.63 16.28
N ILE A 191 1.52 1.87 15.45
CA ILE A 191 1.38 0.42 15.56
C ILE A 191 2.53 -0.20 14.77
N ILE A 192 3.39 -0.92 15.48
CA ILE A 192 4.64 -1.47 14.96
C ILE A 192 4.69 -2.99 15.15
N SER A 193 5.54 -3.64 14.38
CA SER A 193 5.88 -5.05 14.56
C SER A 193 7.18 -5.20 15.37
N LEU A 194 7.14 -6.03 16.40
CA LEU A 194 8.30 -6.41 17.20
C LEU A 194 8.82 -7.80 16.77
N PRO A 195 10.12 -8.07 16.97
CA PRO A 195 11.13 -7.22 17.61
C PRO A 195 11.56 -6.03 16.74
N ALA A 196 11.83 -4.91 17.39
CA ALA A 196 12.32 -3.67 16.77
C ALA A 196 13.16 -2.87 17.79
N ARG A 197 13.95 -1.90 17.31
CA ARG A 197 14.67 -0.96 18.18
C ARG A 197 13.71 0.13 18.63
N THR A 198 13.31 0.12 19.91
CA THR A 198 12.26 0.99 20.46
C THR A 198 12.76 1.93 21.55
N GLU A 199 14.08 2.11 21.66
CA GLU A 199 14.70 2.96 22.69
C GLU A 199 14.11 4.37 22.64
N GLY A 200 13.78 4.92 23.81
CA GLY A 200 13.16 6.25 23.97
C GLY A 200 11.65 6.28 23.74
N LEU A 201 11.01 5.14 23.49
CA LEU A 201 9.55 5.01 23.38
C LEU A 201 8.96 4.18 24.51
N VAL A 202 7.74 4.49 24.86
CA VAL A 202 6.87 3.61 25.65
C VAL A 202 6.16 2.69 24.67
N VAL A 203 6.36 1.38 24.84
CA VAL A 203 5.79 0.34 24.00
C VAL A 203 4.79 -0.46 24.81
N THR A 204 3.59 -0.64 24.26
CA THR A 204 2.54 -1.47 24.82
C THR A 204 2.26 -2.58 23.83
N GLU A 205 2.58 -3.81 24.17
CA GLU A 205 2.24 -4.99 23.36
C GLU A 205 0.72 -5.17 23.36
N LEU A 206 0.17 -5.44 22.18
CA LEU A 206 -1.27 -5.58 21.94
C LEU A 206 -1.64 -7.06 21.82
N HIS A 207 -0.99 -7.77 20.91
CA HIS A 207 -1.18 -9.21 20.67
C HIS A 207 -0.01 -9.79 19.87
N GLU A 208 0.01 -11.12 19.80
CA GLU A 208 0.94 -11.87 18.98
C GLU A 208 0.21 -12.54 17.80
N GLU A 209 0.87 -12.58 16.64
CA GLU A 209 0.36 -13.26 15.46
C GLU A 209 1.40 -14.25 14.93
N ALA A 210 1.05 -15.52 14.94
CA ALA A 210 1.85 -16.55 14.29
C ALA A 210 1.87 -16.32 12.76
N LEU A 211 2.98 -16.64 12.11
CA LEU A 211 3.01 -16.66 10.64
C LEU A 211 2.39 -17.96 10.10
N TRP A 212 1.60 -17.79 9.07
CA TRP A 212 0.98 -18.85 8.29
C TRP A 212 1.51 -18.85 6.87
N ALA A 213 1.60 -20.04 6.27
CA ALA A 213 1.89 -20.15 4.83
C ALA A 213 0.63 -19.83 4.01
N CYS A 214 0.76 -18.92 3.06
CA CYS A 214 -0.23 -18.59 2.05
C CYS A 214 0.20 -19.19 0.71
N LEU A 215 -0.67 -19.99 0.08
CA LEU A 215 -0.41 -20.75 -1.15
C LEU A 215 -1.58 -20.59 -2.10
N ALA A 216 -1.33 -20.81 -3.40
CA ALA A 216 -2.42 -20.96 -4.37
C ALA A 216 -3.35 -22.11 -3.96
N SER A 217 -4.64 -21.95 -4.16
CA SER A 217 -5.65 -22.99 -3.81
C SER A 217 -5.44 -24.30 -4.58
N GLN A 218 -4.80 -24.22 -5.75
CA GLN A 218 -4.47 -25.37 -6.60
C GLN A 218 -3.12 -26.02 -6.27
N HIS A 219 -2.36 -25.42 -5.34
CA HIS A 219 -1.03 -25.92 -4.96
C HIS A 219 -1.13 -27.33 -4.35
N PRO A 220 -0.22 -28.27 -4.65
CA PRO A 220 -0.28 -29.63 -4.10
C PRO A 220 -0.34 -29.67 -2.58
N LEU A 221 0.37 -28.75 -1.90
CA LEU A 221 0.40 -28.62 -0.43
C LEU A 221 -0.90 -27.99 0.14
N ALA A 222 -1.76 -27.41 -0.70
CA ALA A 222 -3.01 -26.78 -0.25
C ALA A 222 -3.97 -27.75 0.48
N ARG A 223 -3.84 -29.07 0.25
CA ARG A 223 -4.64 -30.10 0.90
C ARG A 223 -4.14 -30.47 2.31
N ARG A 224 -2.92 -30.11 2.66
CA ARG A 224 -2.37 -30.37 4.00
C ARG A 224 -3.02 -29.45 5.03
N ARG A 225 -3.22 -29.97 6.25
CA ARG A 225 -3.81 -29.18 7.35
C ARG A 225 -2.78 -28.24 8.00
N ARG A 226 -1.50 -28.61 7.99
CA ARG A 226 -0.37 -27.87 8.57
C ARG A 226 0.85 -28.10 7.69
N LEU A 227 1.74 -27.11 7.63
CA LEU A 227 3.00 -27.15 6.87
C LEU A 227 4.17 -26.86 7.78
N SER A 228 5.36 -27.29 7.36
CA SER A 228 6.63 -26.86 7.92
C SER A 228 7.37 -25.98 6.91
N LEU A 229 8.39 -25.25 7.33
CA LEU A 229 9.27 -24.52 6.42
C LEU A 229 9.93 -25.46 5.39
N GLN A 230 10.26 -26.69 5.80
CA GLN A 230 10.85 -27.69 4.90
C GLN A 230 9.89 -28.09 3.78
N ASP A 231 8.58 -28.17 4.03
CA ASP A 231 7.59 -28.52 3.02
C ASP A 231 7.58 -27.52 1.85
N ILE A 232 7.84 -26.24 2.16
CA ILE A 232 7.84 -25.13 1.18
C ILE A 232 9.25 -24.69 0.78
N GLY A 233 10.29 -25.46 1.15
CA GLY A 233 11.69 -25.08 0.93
C GLY A 233 12.13 -24.98 -0.53
N HIS A 234 11.39 -25.60 -1.45
CA HIS A 234 11.65 -25.55 -2.90
C HIS A 234 10.80 -24.50 -3.62
N GLU A 235 9.85 -23.87 -2.93
CA GLU A 235 8.96 -22.86 -3.49
C GLU A 235 9.62 -21.48 -3.50
N SER A 236 9.26 -20.63 -4.46
CA SER A 236 9.65 -19.22 -4.42
C SER A 236 8.91 -18.50 -3.29
N LEU A 237 9.64 -17.89 -2.37
CA LEU A 237 9.08 -17.21 -1.20
C LEU A 237 9.01 -15.71 -1.44
N PHE A 238 7.81 -15.13 -1.41
CA PHE A 238 7.64 -13.69 -1.24
C PHE A 238 8.10 -13.29 0.16
N TRP A 239 9.11 -12.42 0.22
CA TRP A 239 9.70 -12.01 1.49
C TRP A 239 10.00 -10.53 1.52
N PHE A 240 9.65 -9.89 2.64
CA PHE A 240 9.80 -8.45 2.81
C PHE A 240 11.27 -8.00 2.81
N ALA A 241 11.51 -6.77 2.39
CA ALA A 241 12.85 -6.20 2.38
C ALA A 241 13.34 -5.90 3.80
N ARG A 242 14.60 -6.23 4.11
CA ARG A 242 15.21 -6.03 5.43
C ARG A 242 15.03 -4.59 5.98
N ARG A 243 15.01 -3.57 5.08
CA ARG A 243 14.81 -2.17 5.47
C ARG A 243 13.46 -1.88 6.16
N GLN A 244 12.45 -2.72 5.98
CA GLN A 244 11.12 -2.53 6.57
C GLN A 244 11.11 -2.82 8.07
N ASN A 245 11.83 -3.84 8.52
CA ASN A 245 12.12 -4.13 9.92
C ASN A 245 13.37 -5.00 10.05
N PRO A 246 14.56 -4.39 10.16
CA PRO A 246 15.83 -5.12 10.19
C PRO A 246 15.92 -6.14 11.33
N VAL A 247 15.40 -5.79 12.51
CA VAL A 247 15.52 -6.65 13.71
C VAL A 247 14.66 -7.90 13.54
N TYR A 248 13.43 -7.75 13.08
CA TYR A 248 12.54 -8.88 12.82
C TYR A 248 13.03 -9.72 11.64
N TYR A 249 13.52 -9.08 10.58
CA TYR A 249 14.13 -9.79 9.45
C TYR A 249 15.28 -10.69 9.91
N ASP A 250 16.21 -10.15 10.70
CA ASP A 250 17.37 -10.88 11.19
C ASP A 250 16.97 -11.99 12.18
N HIS A 251 15.90 -11.78 12.97
CA HIS A 251 15.29 -12.83 13.80
C HIS A 251 14.78 -13.99 12.95
N CYS A 252 13.98 -13.72 11.92
CA CYS A 252 13.48 -14.75 11.02
C CYS A 252 14.63 -15.49 10.30
N GLN A 253 15.69 -14.76 9.88
CA GLN A 253 16.84 -15.40 9.24
C GLN A 253 17.55 -16.42 10.15
N LYS A 254 17.63 -16.17 11.46
CA LYS A 254 18.20 -17.14 12.42
C LYS A 254 17.35 -18.41 12.47
N ILE A 255 16.03 -18.29 12.49
CA ILE A 255 15.11 -19.45 12.48
C ILE A 255 15.22 -20.19 11.15
N PHE A 256 15.26 -19.48 10.02
CA PHE A 256 15.43 -20.07 8.70
C PHE A 256 16.74 -20.87 8.62
N ALA A 257 17.84 -20.33 9.14
CA ALA A 257 19.13 -21.03 9.18
C ALA A 257 19.07 -22.30 10.06
N GLN A 258 18.44 -22.23 11.22
CA GLN A 258 18.24 -23.40 12.12
C GLN A 258 17.40 -24.49 11.43
N GLN A 259 16.41 -24.12 10.65
CA GLN A 259 15.56 -25.05 9.91
C GLN A 259 16.13 -25.43 8.54
N ARG A 260 17.33 -24.97 8.17
CA ARG A 260 17.95 -25.16 6.84
C ARG A 260 17.02 -24.72 5.69
N PHE A 261 16.24 -23.68 5.94
CA PHE A 261 15.27 -23.12 5.00
C PHE A 261 15.89 -21.96 4.21
N SER A 262 16.15 -22.17 2.93
CA SER A 262 16.79 -21.18 2.04
C SER A 262 16.12 -21.19 0.66
N PRO A 263 14.82 -20.85 0.57
CA PRO A 263 14.10 -20.84 -0.69
C PRO A 263 14.57 -19.70 -1.61
N PRO A 264 14.32 -19.81 -2.93
CA PRO A 264 14.40 -18.68 -3.84
C PRO A 264 13.49 -17.54 -3.33
N ARG A 265 13.95 -16.29 -3.38
CA ARG A 265 13.20 -15.16 -2.83
C ARG A 265 12.65 -14.25 -3.92
N LEU A 266 11.40 -13.92 -3.78
CA LEU A 266 10.71 -12.88 -4.55
C LEU A 266 10.51 -11.63 -3.67
N PRO A 267 10.61 -10.42 -4.25
CA PRO A 267 10.28 -9.22 -3.50
C PRO A 267 8.80 -9.22 -3.13
N GLU A 268 8.52 -9.05 -1.84
CA GLU A 268 7.14 -8.93 -1.36
C GLU A 268 6.55 -7.59 -1.80
N PRO A 269 5.38 -7.60 -2.45
CA PRO A 269 4.64 -6.37 -2.75
C PRO A 269 4.28 -5.60 -1.48
N GLU A 270 4.30 -4.26 -1.55
CA GLU A 270 3.90 -3.40 -0.41
C GLU A 270 2.40 -3.49 -0.12
N ASP A 271 1.60 -3.82 -1.14
CA ASP A 271 0.15 -4.02 -1.04
C ASP A 271 -0.18 -5.50 -0.86
N GLN A 272 -0.85 -5.82 0.24
CA GLN A 272 -1.25 -7.19 0.58
C GLN A 272 -2.21 -7.79 -0.46
N ALA A 273 -3.10 -6.99 -1.08
CA ALA A 273 -4.01 -7.50 -2.10
C ALA A 273 -3.25 -7.94 -3.35
N VAL A 274 -2.15 -7.24 -3.69
CA VAL A 274 -1.24 -7.62 -4.78
C VAL A 274 -0.46 -8.88 -4.43
N LEU A 275 0.05 -8.98 -3.20
CA LEU A 275 0.72 -10.18 -2.71
C LEU A 275 -0.20 -11.41 -2.87
N LEU A 276 -1.41 -11.32 -2.34
CA LEU A 276 -2.39 -12.41 -2.42
C LEU A 276 -2.80 -12.74 -3.86
N ALA A 277 -2.82 -11.74 -4.77
CA ALA A 277 -3.05 -11.98 -6.20
C ALA A 277 -1.93 -12.82 -6.81
N GLN A 278 -0.69 -12.41 -6.58
CA GLN A 278 0.48 -13.12 -7.11
C GLN A 278 0.61 -14.54 -6.55
N VAL A 279 0.25 -14.74 -5.27
CA VAL A 279 0.17 -16.08 -4.68
C VAL A 279 -0.95 -16.90 -5.33
N ALA A 280 -2.14 -16.31 -5.58
CA ALA A 280 -3.24 -17.00 -6.25
C ALA A 280 -2.88 -17.44 -7.67
N ASP A 281 -2.07 -16.64 -8.38
CA ASP A 281 -1.55 -16.94 -9.72
C ASP A 281 -0.41 -17.98 -9.70
N GLY A 282 -0.02 -18.48 -8.52
CA GLY A 282 1.00 -19.53 -8.38
C GLY A 282 2.44 -19.05 -8.59
N LEU A 283 2.70 -17.73 -8.50
CA LEU A 283 4.06 -17.18 -8.69
C LEU A 283 5.00 -17.49 -7.53
N GLY A 284 4.45 -17.87 -6.37
CA GLY A 284 5.21 -18.24 -5.19
C GLY A 284 4.31 -18.40 -3.97
N VAL A 285 4.93 -18.66 -2.82
CA VAL A 285 4.29 -18.77 -1.51
C VAL A 285 4.64 -17.54 -0.67
N ALA A 286 3.82 -17.22 0.34
CA ALA A 286 4.12 -16.14 1.27
C ALA A 286 3.95 -16.62 2.71
N LEU A 287 4.74 -16.03 3.63
CA LEU A 287 4.54 -16.18 5.07
C LEU A 287 3.87 -14.91 5.59
N VAL A 288 2.65 -15.04 6.05
CA VAL A 288 1.79 -13.90 6.41
C VAL A 288 1.21 -14.05 7.80
N PRO A 289 0.85 -12.95 8.49
CA PRO A 289 0.14 -13.02 9.77
C PRO A 289 -1.15 -13.83 9.67
N ALA A 290 -1.46 -14.58 10.72
CA ALA A 290 -2.65 -15.44 10.77
C ALA A 290 -3.97 -14.69 10.56
N SER A 291 -4.02 -13.42 10.95
CA SER A 291 -5.18 -12.52 10.76
C SER A 291 -5.55 -12.34 9.29
N LEU A 292 -4.56 -12.34 8.38
CA LEU A 292 -4.78 -12.10 6.95
C LEU A 292 -5.71 -13.15 6.30
N ARG A 293 -5.91 -14.32 6.94
CA ARG A 293 -6.90 -15.32 6.50
C ARG A 293 -8.34 -14.79 6.46
N SER A 294 -8.64 -13.76 7.27
CA SER A 294 -9.98 -13.14 7.33
C SER A 294 -10.36 -12.46 6.01
N THR A 295 -9.39 -12.07 5.21
CA THR A 295 -9.57 -11.40 3.91
C THR A 295 -10.32 -12.25 2.87
N ARG A 296 -10.48 -13.57 3.08
CA ARG A 296 -11.26 -14.52 2.24
C ARG A 296 -11.03 -14.36 0.73
N ARG A 297 -9.79 -14.10 0.30
CA ARG A 297 -9.50 -13.97 -1.12
C ARG A 297 -9.67 -15.31 -1.85
N ARG A 298 -10.38 -15.30 -2.97
CA ARG A 298 -10.47 -16.47 -3.87
C ARG A 298 -9.09 -16.79 -4.47
N GLY A 299 -8.82 -18.08 -4.64
CA GLY A 299 -7.58 -18.56 -5.28
C GLY A 299 -6.41 -18.77 -4.32
N VAL A 300 -6.52 -18.42 -3.03
CA VAL A 300 -5.51 -18.70 -2.02
C VAL A 300 -6.03 -19.54 -0.88
N VAL A 301 -5.13 -20.26 -0.23
CA VAL A 301 -5.38 -20.97 1.02
C VAL A 301 -4.30 -20.61 2.05
N PHE A 302 -4.70 -20.59 3.30
CA PHE A 302 -3.80 -20.32 4.43
C PHE A 302 -3.61 -21.59 5.23
N ARG A 303 -2.36 -21.92 5.58
CA ARG A 303 -2.03 -23.11 6.39
C ARG A 303 -1.11 -22.71 7.53
N PRO A 304 -1.43 -23.12 8.76
CA PRO A 304 -0.56 -22.87 9.91
C PRO A 304 0.79 -23.56 9.69
N LEU A 305 1.86 -22.88 10.10
CA LEU A 305 3.22 -23.42 10.09
C LEU A 305 3.53 -24.09 11.42
N VAL A 306 4.39 -25.11 11.37
CA VAL A 306 4.97 -25.74 12.57
C VAL A 306 5.81 -24.71 13.35
N GLU A 307 6.57 -23.91 12.61
CA GLU A 307 7.47 -22.87 13.14
C GLU A 307 6.78 -21.51 13.30
N GLY A 308 5.45 -21.44 13.09
CA GLY A 308 4.71 -20.20 13.05
C GLY A 308 4.83 -19.35 14.31
N ASP A 309 4.85 -20.00 15.49
CA ASP A 309 4.98 -19.31 16.77
C ASP A 309 6.40 -18.74 16.97
N ALA A 310 7.43 -19.45 16.50
CA ALA A 310 8.81 -18.95 16.53
C ALA A 310 9.03 -17.75 15.58
N LEU A 311 8.25 -17.69 14.49
CA LEU A 311 8.24 -16.62 13.51
C LEU A 311 7.20 -15.52 13.83
N CYS A 312 6.56 -15.55 15.01
CA CYS A 312 5.46 -14.67 15.34
C CYS A 312 5.83 -13.18 15.23
N ILE A 313 4.86 -12.38 14.83
CA ILE A 313 4.91 -10.92 14.90
C ILE A 313 4.20 -10.50 16.18
N ARG A 314 4.91 -9.81 17.09
CA ARG A 314 4.27 -9.14 18.21
C ARG A 314 3.86 -7.74 17.78
N VAL A 315 2.57 -7.47 17.78
CA VAL A 315 2.00 -6.18 17.43
C VAL A 315 2.00 -5.29 18.67
N ALA A 316 2.50 -4.07 18.55
CA ALA A 316 2.63 -3.17 19.67
C ALA A 316 2.30 -1.72 19.29
N LEU A 317 1.74 -0.96 20.24
CA LEU A 317 1.60 0.49 20.15
C LEU A 317 2.85 1.15 20.74
N ALA A 318 3.53 1.95 19.94
CA ALA A 318 4.68 2.74 20.34
C ALA A 318 4.31 4.22 20.41
N ARG A 319 4.69 4.90 21.51
CA ARG A 319 4.43 6.32 21.75
C ARG A 319 5.59 6.94 22.56
N ARG A 320 5.68 8.26 22.57
CA ARG A 320 6.61 8.94 23.49
C ARG A 320 6.12 8.84 24.94
N SER A 321 7.03 9.02 25.89
CA SER A 321 6.71 9.04 27.32
C SER A 321 5.89 10.27 27.74
N GLY A 322 5.94 11.36 26.97
CA GLY A 322 5.23 12.62 27.28
C GLY A 322 5.28 13.61 26.12
N GLY A 323 4.95 14.88 26.42
CA GLY A 323 4.94 15.95 25.41
C GLY A 323 3.68 16.01 24.56
N TYR A 324 2.57 15.46 25.05
CA TYR A 324 1.27 15.49 24.37
C TYR A 324 0.35 16.57 24.94
N SER A 325 -0.47 17.15 24.06
CA SER A 325 -1.61 17.96 24.50
C SER A 325 -2.62 17.10 25.28
N ARG A 326 -3.48 17.76 26.09
CA ARG A 326 -4.53 17.06 26.84
C ARG A 326 -5.50 16.32 25.92
N ALA A 327 -5.76 16.86 24.72
CA ALA A 327 -6.62 16.22 23.72
C ALA A 327 -5.98 14.94 23.18
N VAL A 328 -4.72 15.00 22.72
CA VAL A 328 -3.97 13.83 22.21
C VAL A 328 -3.82 12.75 23.29
N SER A 329 -3.57 13.14 24.56
CA SER A 329 -3.47 12.18 25.66
C SER A 329 -4.79 11.44 25.91
N ARG A 330 -5.94 12.12 25.81
CA ARG A 330 -7.26 11.47 25.93
C ARG A 330 -7.54 10.51 24.76
N THR A 331 -7.26 10.94 23.54
CA THR A 331 -7.38 10.08 22.35
C THR A 331 -6.48 8.85 22.45
N MET A 332 -5.24 9.02 22.93
CA MET A 332 -4.30 7.92 23.16
C MET A 332 -4.85 6.90 24.17
N ALA A 333 -5.44 7.36 25.26
CA ALA A 333 -6.04 6.47 26.27
C ALA A 333 -7.24 5.70 25.68
N SER A 334 -8.08 6.37 24.89
CA SER A 334 -9.20 5.72 24.18
C SER A 334 -8.72 4.68 23.16
N LEU A 335 -7.67 5.00 22.40
CA LEU A 335 -7.05 4.08 21.44
C LEU A 335 -6.50 2.84 22.15
N LEU A 336 -5.73 3.02 23.23
CA LEU A 336 -5.17 1.91 24.00
C LEU A 336 -6.28 0.98 24.56
N ASN A 337 -7.38 1.58 25.04
CA ASN A 337 -8.50 0.78 25.56
C ASN A 337 -9.25 0.04 24.44
N ALA A 338 -9.38 0.65 23.25
CA ALA A 338 -10.02 0.02 22.10
C ALA A 338 -9.17 -1.10 21.46
N LEU A 339 -7.85 -1.05 21.64
CA LEU A 339 -6.90 -2.02 21.09
C LEU A 339 -6.58 -3.17 22.06
N ARG A 340 -7.02 -3.10 23.32
CA ARG A 340 -6.85 -4.23 24.26
C ARG A 340 -7.77 -5.37 23.83
N PRO A 341 -7.25 -6.61 23.73
CA PRO A 341 -8.11 -7.77 23.55
C PRO A 341 -9.07 -7.86 24.75
N ALA A 342 -10.34 -8.19 24.45
CA ALA A 342 -11.38 -8.42 25.46
C ALA A 342 -11.06 -9.68 26.30
#